data_3f29403d66c4745907bcbadb0f0ea77b
#
_entry.id   3f29403d66c4745907bcbadb0f0ea77b
#
_cell.length_a   1.000
_cell.length_b   1.000
_cell.length_c   1.000
_cell.angle_alpha   90.00
_cell.angle_beta   90.00
_cell.angle_gamma   90.00
#
_symmetry.space_group_name_H-M   'P 1'
#
loop_
_entity.id
_entity.type
_entity.pdbx_description
1 polymer ?
#
loop_
_entity_poly.entity_id
_entity_poly.type
_entity_poly.pdbx_seq_one_letter_code
_entity_poly.pdbx_strand_id
1 'polypeptide(L)'
;MLYAVFFYVRYGVSYRDLEEIMAERGVDVDHATLNRWVVKYAPQIAANAQAKKKPTASSWRMDETYIRVRGKWTYLYRAVDRDGQTLEFMLAENRDTASARRFFKRAIGTNGVPERIVIDKSGANLAGLQSINVILKFTGVGRIIGIVQSKYLNNIVEQDHRFIKRITRPMLGFKAFHSAAATLAEIETAHMIRKGQLGQQGIPAFKQFVALAG
;
A
#
# COMPACT_ATOMS: atom_id res chain seq x y z
N MET A 1 13.96 15.42 10.28
CA MET A 1 12.89 14.47 10.48
C MET A 1 12.34 13.89 9.16
N LEU A 2 11.61 14.64 8.31
CA LEU A 2 10.99 14.11 7.06
C LEU A 2 12.00 13.49 6.10
N TYR A 3 13.24 13.98 6.05
CA TYR A 3 14.30 13.37 5.25
C TYR A 3 14.61 11.94 5.70
N ALA A 4 14.75 11.73 7.01
CA ALA A 4 15.03 10.41 7.57
C ALA A 4 13.86 9.43 7.32
N VAL A 5 12.61 9.89 7.52
CA VAL A 5 11.41 9.09 7.23
C VAL A 5 11.36 8.71 5.74
N PHE A 6 11.52 9.68 4.83
CA PHE A 6 11.53 9.41 3.39
C PHE A 6 12.65 8.44 3.00
N PHE A 7 13.85 8.61 3.56
CA PHE A 7 14.99 7.76 3.27
C PHE A 7 14.71 6.30 3.67
N TYR A 8 14.15 6.09 4.87
CA TYR A 8 13.76 4.78 5.38
C TYR A 8 12.75 4.06 4.48
N VAL A 9 11.68 4.74 4.08
CA VAL A 9 10.60 4.11 3.30
C VAL A 9 10.89 4.02 1.80
N ARG A 10 11.90 4.76 1.34
CA ARG A 10 12.31 4.80 -0.06
C ARG A 10 13.43 3.82 -0.38
N TYR A 11 14.30 3.56 0.58
CA TYR A 11 15.49 2.73 0.42
C TYR A 11 15.43 1.55 1.40
N GLY A 12 16.00 0.42 1.01
CA GLY A 12 16.01 -0.79 1.84
C GLY A 12 17.08 -0.70 2.93
N VAL A 13 16.87 0.14 3.93
CA VAL A 13 17.76 0.32 5.10
C VAL A 13 17.01 -0.02 6.37
N SER A 14 17.72 -0.50 7.41
CA SER A 14 17.14 -0.67 8.75
C SER A 14 17.13 0.67 9.51
N TYR A 15 16.43 0.73 10.63
CA TYR A 15 16.52 1.91 11.51
C TYR A 15 17.91 2.13 12.09
N ARG A 16 18.70 1.06 12.28
CA ARG A 16 20.09 1.17 12.76
C ARG A 16 21.00 1.74 11.70
N ASP A 17 20.90 1.24 10.45
CA ASP A 17 21.64 1.81 9.31
C ASP A 17 21.29 3.29 9.14
N LEU A 18 20.02 3.65 9.34
CA LEU A 18 19.58 5.04 9.24
C LEU A 18 20.11 5.92 10.39
N GLU A 19 20.23 5.37 11.60
CA GLU A 19 20.88 6.03 12.75
C GLU A 19 22.34 6.37 12.41
N GLU A 20 23.11 5.41 11.87
CA GLU A 20 24.49 5.63 11.40
C GLU A 20 24.56 6.70 10.29
N ILE A 21 23.72 6.57 9.25
CA ILE A 21 23.64 7.55 8.15
C ILE A 21 23.33 8.96 8.66
N MET A 22 22.48 9.10 9.67
CA MET A 22 22.14 10.40 10.24
C MET A 22 23.29 10.97 11.09
N ALA A 23 23.97 10.12 11.86
CA ALA A 23 25.14 10.50 12.65
C ALA A 23 26.29 11.00 11.76
N GLU A 24 26.57 10.35 10.64
CA GLU A 24 27.56 10.80 9.63
C GLU A 24 27.24 12.20 9.06
N ARG A 25 25.99 12.63 9.14
CA ARG A 25 25.52 13.95 8.71
C ARG A 25 25.38 14.94 9.85
N GLY A 26 25.92 14.61 11.03
CA GLY A 26 25.88 15.46 12.21
C GLY A 26 24.51 15.54 12.89
N VAL A 27 23.63 14.57 12.63
CA VAL A 27 22.29 14.49 13.25
C VAL A 27 22.26 13.30 14.19
N ASP A 28 22.30 13.57 15.49
CA ASP A 28 22.17 12.56 16.54
C ASP A 28 20.68 12.23 16.76
N VAL A 29 20.28 11.01 16.37
CA VAL A 29 18.90 10.51 16.50
C VAL A 29 18.89 9.00 16.64
N ASP A 30 18.28 8.49 17.68
CA ASP A 30 18.18 7.05 17.93
C ASP A 30 17.10 6.37 17.06
N HIS A 31 17.27 5.06 16.84
CA HIS A 31 16.36 4.24 16.04
C HIS A 31 14.92 4.19 16.60
N ALA A 32 14.72 4.37 17.92
CA ALA A 32 13.39 4.40 18.52
C ALA A 32 12.67 5.71 18.19
N THR A 33 13.40 6.82 18.14
CA THR A 33 12.87 8.13 17.69
C THR A 33 12.51 8.08 16.20
N LEU A 34 13.35 7.47 15.36
CA LEU A 34 13.06 7.27 13.95
C LEU A 34 11.75 6.46 13.75
N ASN A 35 11.58 5.35 14.48
CA ASN A 35 10.34 4.57 14.46
C ASN A 35 9.13 5.39 14.92
N ARG A 36 9.26 6.19 15.99
CA ARG A 36 8.18 7.08 16.46
C ARG A 36 7.77 8.10 15.40
N TRP A 37 8.71 8.65 14.66
CA TRP A 37 8.41 9.58 13.56
C TRP A 37 7.62 8.89 12.44
N VAL A 38 8.06 7.71 12.00
CA VAL A 38 7.35 6.93 10.99
C VAL A 38 5.90 6.66 11.45
N VAL A 39 5.72 6.11 12.63
CA VAL A 39 4.38 5.76 13.15
C VAL A 39 3.49 6.99 13.30
N LYS A 40 4.05 8.13 13.73
CA LYS A 40 3.30 9.38 13.96
C LYS A 40 2.82 10.03 12.68
N TYR A 41 3.67 10.10 11.65
CA TYR A 41 3.39 10.89 10.45
C TYR A 41 2.81 10.09 9.29
N ALA A 42 3.02 8.77 9.26
CA ALA A 42 2.55 7.89 8.20
C ALA A 42 1.05 8.03 7.89
N PRO A 43 0.13 8.03 8.86
CA PRO A 43 -1.31 8.09 8.56
C PRO A 43 -1.69 9.36 7.79
N GLN A 44 -1.16 10.51 8.20
CA GLN A 44 -1.46 11.78 7.55
C GLN A 44 -0.88 11.87 6.15
N ILE A 45 0.40 11.49 5.98
CA ILE A 45 1.09 11.50 4.69
C ILE A 45 0.38 10.56 3.71
N ALA A 46 0.01 9.35 4.15
CA ALA A 46 -0.69 8.39 3.31
C ALA A 46 -2.11 8.86 2.93
N ALA A 47 -2.85 9.47 3.87
CA ALA A 47 -4.16 10.04 3.58
C ALA A 47 -4.08 11.17 2.55
N ASN A 48 -3.11 12.08 2.70
CA ASN A 48 -2.87 13.16 1.75
C ASN A 48 -2.45 12.64 0.37
N ALA A 49 -1.66 11.57 0.31
CA ALA A 49 -1.28 10.93 -0.96
C ALA A 49 -2.50 10.31 -1.65
N GLN A 50 -3.38 9.62 -0.91
CA GLN A 50 -4.61 9.05 -1.44
C GLN A 50 -5.56 10.13 -1.98
N ALA A 51 -5.68 11.26 -1.29
CA ALA A 51 -6.52 12.38 -1.72
C ALA A 51 -5.98 13.10 -2.98
N LYS A 52 -4.66 13.15 -3.15
CA LYS A 52 -3.99 13.87 -4.25
C LYS A 52 -3.64 12.97 -5.46
N LYS A 53 -3.87 11.67 -5.38
CA LYS A 53 -3.54 10.76 -6.48
C LYS A 53 -4.40 11.01 -7.71
N LYS A 54 -3.83 10.81 -8.88
CA LYS A 54 -4.56 10.84 -10.16
C LYS A 54 -5.66 9.77 -10.20
N PRO A 55 -6.76 10.02 -10.92
CA PRO A 55 -7.75 8.99 -11.20
C PRO A 55 -7.11 7.74 -11.81
N THR A 56 -7.61 6.59 -11.43
CA THR A 56 -7.13 5.27 -11.88
C THR A 56 -8.07 4.66 -12.90
N ALA A 57 -7.59 3.72 -13.70
CA ALA A 57 -8.41 3.04 -14.69
C ALA A 57 -9.43 2.09 -14.02
N SER A 58 -10.53 1.80 -14.72
CA SER A 58 -11.66 0.98 -14.22
C SER A 58 -11.41 -0.53 -14.21
N SER A 59 -10.28 -1.00 -14.75
CA SER A 59 -9.89 -2.42 -14.73
C SER A 59 -8.79 -2.64 -13.69
N TRP A 60 -9.12 -3.37 -12.62
CA TRP A 60 -8.24 -3.58 -11.47
C TRP A 60 -7.62 -4.97 -11.43
N ARG A 61 -6.49 -5.09 -10.75
CA ARG A 61 -5.82 -6.34 -10.41
C ARG A 61 -5.51 -6.33 -8.93
N MET A 62 -5.87 -7.40 -8.27
CA MET A 62 -5.69 -7.53 -6.83
C MET A 62 -4.98 -8.83 -6.50
N ASP A 63 -4.02 -8.74 -5.59
CA ASP A 63 -3.30 -9.89 -5.03
C ASP A 63 -2.83 -9.60 -3.61
N GLU A 64 -2.46 -10.64 -2.86
CA GLU A 64 -1.89 -10.50 -1.54
C GLU A 64 -0.41 -10.90 -1.54
N THR A 65 0.36 -10.22 -0.69
CA THR A 65 1.71 -10.63 -0.36
C THR A 65 1.90 -10.75 1.15
N TYR A 66 2.95 -11.45 1.56
CA TYR A 66 3.20 -11.77 2.96
C TYR A 66 4.14 -10.75 3.59
N ILE A 67 3.81 -10.31 4.80
CA ILE A 67 4.62 -9.43 5.66
C ILE A 67 4.78 -10.12 7.02
N ARG A 68 6.01 -10.12 7.56
CA ARG A 68 6.29 -10.73 8.87
C ARG A 68 6.05 -9.73 9.98
N VAL A 69 5.11 -10.02 10.89
CA VAL A 69 4.80 -9.21 12.06
C VAL A 69 4.79 -10.09 13.31
N ARG A 70 5.57 -9.74 14.31
CA ARG A 70 5.74 -10.55 15.55
C ARG A 70 6.10 -12.01 15.26
N GLY A 71 6.95 -12.25 14.27
CA GLY A 71 7.32 -13.59 13.85
C GLY A 71 6.26 -14.37 13.05
N LYS A 72 5.04 -13.85 12.92
CA LYS A 72 3.93 -14.46 12.18
C LYS A 72 3.77 -13.82 10.80
N TRP A 73 3.28 -14.60 9.84
CA TRP A 73 2.91 -14.09 8.53
C TRP A 73 1.56 -13.38 8.60
N THR A 74 1.51 -12.16 8.12
CA THR A 74 0.32 -11.35 7.87
C THR A 74 0.19 -11.08 6.39
N TYR A 75 -0.95 -10.58 5.94
CA TYR A 75 -1.29 -10.44 4.53
C TYR A 75 -1.43 -8.98 4.16
N LEU A 76 -0.62 -8.53 3.21
CA LEU A 76 -0.76 -7.22 2.60
C LEU A 76 -1.59 -7.37 1.32
N TYR A 77 -2.85 -7.00 1.39
CA TYR A 77 -3.75 -6.86 0.26
C TYR A 77 -3.36 -5.64 -0.55
N ARG A 78 -3.27 -5.78 -1.85
CA ARG A 78 -2.94 -4.68 -2.76
C ARG A 78 -3.74 -4.75 -4.03
N ALA A 79 -4.19 -3.59 -4.52
CA ALA A 79 -4.79 -3.47 -5.83
C ALA A 79 -4.09 -2.39 -6.65
N VAL A 80 -3.89 -2.68 -7.92
CA VAL A 80 -3.40 -1.75 -8.94
C VAL A 80 -4.35 -1.77 -10.12
N ASP A 81 -4.37 -0.71 -10.90
CA ASP A 81 -5.11 -0.69 -12.16
C ASP A 81 -4.32 -1.38 -13.29
N ARG A 82 -4.89 -1.36 -14.51
CA ARG A 82 -4.26 -1.96 -15.69
C ARG A 82 -2.90 -1.35 -16.05
N ASP A 83 -2.66 -0.10 -15.63
CA ASP A 83 -1.43 0.65 -15.89
C ASP A 83 -0.43 0.55 -14.72
N GLY A 84 -0.76 -0.26 -13.70
CA GLY A 84 0.07 -0.48 -12.52
C GLY A 84 -0.02 0.64 -11.47
N GLN A 85 -0.97 1.58 -11.60
CA GLN A 85 -1.17 2.63 -10.60
C GLN A 85 -1.81 2.05 -9.33
N THR A 86 -1.32 2.46 -8.16
CA THR A 86 -1.82 1.99 -6.87
C THR A 86 -3.25 2.49 -6.61
N LEU A 87 -4.17 1.54 -6.38
CA LEU A 87 -5.56 1.81 -5.99
C LEU A 87 -5.71 1.88 -4.48
N GLU A 88 -5.38 0.77 -3.84
CA GLU A 88 -5.55 0.59 -2.40
C GLU A 88 -4.58 -0.48 -1.89
N PHE A 89 -4.25 -0.39 -0.61
CA PHE A 89 -3.48 -1.41 0.13
C PHE A 89 -4.01 -1.54 1.55
N MET A 90 -3.95 -2.72 2.13
CA MET A 90 -4.42 -2.99 3.49
C MET A 90 -3.66 -4.16 4.11
N LEU A 91 -3.07 -3.96 5.27
CA LEU A 91 -2.51 -5.05 6.07
C LEU A 91 -3.64 -5.75 6.85
N ALA A 92 -3.66 -7.07 6.85
CA ALA A 92 -4.63 -7.90 7.57
C ALA A 92 -3.92 -9.08 8.25
N GLU A 93 -4.41 -9.47 9.42
CA GLU A 93 -3.86 -10.63 10.14
C GLU A 93 -4.24 -11.94 9.46
N ASN A 94 -5.42 -12.01 8.88
CA ASN A 94 -5.97 -13.21 8.27
C ASN A 94 -6.22 -13.03 6.77
N ARG A 95 -6.12 -14.14 6.02
CA ARG A 95 -6.54 -14.24 4.63
C ARG A 95 -7.90 -14.93 4.56
N ASP A 96 -8.94 -14.17 4.82
CA ASP A 96 -10.32 -14.66 4.87
C ASP A 96 -11.28 -13.75 4.07
N THR A 97 -12.51 -14.20 3.93
CA THR A 97 -13.58 -13.47 3.23
C THR A 97 -13.88 -12.11 3.87
N ALA A 98 -13.79 -12.01 5.20
CA ALA A 98 -14.04 -10.76 5.91
C ALA A 98 -12.96 -9.71 5.60
N SER A 99 -11.70 -10.11 5.58
CA SER A 99 -10.56 -9.26 5.20
C SER A 99 -10.65 -8.84 3.74
N ALA A 100 -10.94 -9.77 2.82
CA ALA A 100 -11.14 -9.48 1.42
C ALA A 100 -12.29 -8.48 1.20
N ARG A 101 -13.44 -8.71 1.84
CA ARG A 101 -14.59 -7.80 1.76
C ARG A 101 -14.26 -6.39 2.30
N ARG A 102 -13.54 -6.29 3.43
CA ARG A 102 -13.10 -5.01 3.99
C ARG A 102 -12.16 -4.28 3.04
N PHE A 103 -11.21 -4.99 2.44
CA PHE A 103 -10.31 -4.44 1.43
C PHE A 103 -11.05 -3.88 0.21
N PHE A 104 -11.94 -4.67 -0.39
CA PHE A 104 -12.69 -4.24 -1.57
C PHE A 104 -13.64 -3.06 -1.27
N LYS A 105 -14.26 -3.03 -0.09
CA LYS A 105 -15.07 -1.87 0.35
C LYS A 105 -14.23 -0.60 0.39
N ARG A 106 -13.01 -0.64 0.94
CA ARG A 106 -12.10 0.50 0.95
C ARG A 106 -11.71 0.92 -0.45
N ALA A 107 -11.27 -0.03 -1.27
CA ALA A 107 -10.83 0.25 -2.63
C ALA A 107 -11.93 0.91 -3.47
N ILE A 108 -13.17 0.39 -3.38
CA ILE A 108 -14.32 0.94 -4.08
C ILE A 108 -14.73 2.31 -3.51
N GLY A 109 -14.71 2.48 -2.19
CA GLY A 109 -15.04 3.75 -1.54
C GLY A 109 -14.11 4.89 -1.94
N THR A 110 -12.83 4.58 -2.18
CA THR A 110 -11.83 5.59 -2.56
C THR A 110 -11.75 5.82 -4.08
N ASN A 111 -11.98 4.79 -4.91
CA ASN A 111 -11.70 4.85 -6.35
C ASN A 111 -12.95 4.67 -7.24
N GLY A 112 -14.13 4.51 -6.64
CA GLY A 112 -15.38 4.19 -7.35
C GLY A 112 -15.51 2.71 -7.70
N VAL A 113 -16.64 2.35 -8.32
CA VAL A 113 -16.94 0.97 -8.71
C VAL A 113 -16.23 0.64 -10.02
N PRO A 114 -15.32 -0.35 -10.07
CA PRO A 114 -14.64 -0.73 -11.30
C PRO A 114 -15.54 -1.51 -12.25
N GLU A 115 -15.15 -1.58 -13.51
CA GLU A 115 -15.79 -2.46 -14.49
C GLU A 115 -15.47 -3.92 -14.22
N ARG A 116 -14.21 -4.22 -13.88
CA ARG A 116 -13.75 -5.57 -13.58
C ARG A 116 -12.59 -5.60 -12.60
N ILE A 117 -12.52 -6.68 -11.84
CA ILE A 117 -11.38 -6.99 -10.97
C ILE A 117 -10.83 -8.36 -11.33
N VAL A 118 -9.53 -8.42 -11.59
CA VAL A 118 -8.77 -9.65 -11.77
C VAL A 118 -8.23 -10.07 -10.40
N ILE A 119 -8.48 -11.31 -10.01
CA ILE A 119 -7.98 -11.94 -8.79
C ILE A 119 -7.31 -13.28 -9.14
N ASP A 120 -6.52 -13.80 -8.20
CA ASP A 120 -6.10 -15.20 -8.24
C ASP A 120 -7.28 -16.17 -8.00
N LYS A 121 -7.02 -17.47 -8.00
CA LYS A 121 -8.04 -18.50 -7.72
C LYS A 121 -8.37 -18.62 -6.22
N SER A 122 -8.24 -17.54 -5.43
CA SER A 122 -8.58 -17.51 -4.01
C SER A 122 -10.09 -17.53 -3.80
N GLY A 123 -10.58 -18.53 -3.08
CA GLY A 123 -12.00 -18.61 -2.71
C GLY A 123 -12.44 -17.43 -1.80
N ALA A 124 -11.56 -16.94 -0.92
CA ALA A 124 -11.85 -15.82 -0.03
C ALA A 124 -12.07 -14.52 -0.81
N ASN A 125 -11.22 -14.24 -1.81
CA ASN A 125 -11.35 -13.05 -2.66
C ASN A 125 -12.61 -13.11 -3.52
N LEU A 126 -12.88 -14.27 -4.10
CA LEU A 126 -14.11 -14.48 -4.87
C LEU A 126 -15.35 -14.25 -4.02
N ALA A 127 -15.45 -14.89 -2.85
CA ALA A 127 -16.59 -14.72 -1.94
C ALA A 127 -16.73 -13.27 -1.44
N GLY A 128 -15.61 -12.60 -1.17
CA GLY A 128 -15.58 -11.18 -0.81
C GLY A 128 -16.18 -10.28 -1.89
N LEU A 129 -15.76 -10.45 -3.16
CA LEU A 129 -16.29 -9.70 -4.31
C LEU A 129 -17.75 -10.05 -4.62
N GLN A 130 -18.15 -11.32 -4.53
CA GLN A 130 -19.54 -11.72 -4.72
C GLN A 130 -20.46 -11.04 -3.70
N SER A 131 -20.02 -10.95 -2.42
CA SER A 131 -20.77 -10.25 -1.38
C SER A 131 -20.93 -8.75 -1.66
N ILE A 132 -19.93 -8.12 -2.27
CA ILE A 132 -20.00 -6.72 -2.72
C ILE A 132 -20.98 -6.58 -3.88
N ASN A 133 -20.93 -7.46 -4.88
CA ASN A 133 -21.84 -7.44 -6.03
C ASN A 133 -23.31 -7.61 -5.60
N VAL A 134 -23.57 -8.42 -4.57
CA VAL A 134 -24.91 -8.54 -3.98
C VAL A 134 -25.37 -7.16 -3.43
N ILE A 135 -24.52 -6.46 -2.67
CA ILE A 135 -24.84 -5.14 -2.14
C ILE A 135 -25.08 -4.15 -3.28
N LEU A 136 -24.20 -4.09 -4.29
CA LEU A 136 -24.34 -3.18 -5.42
C LEU A 136 -25.65 -3.40 -6.19
N LYS A 137 -26.07 -4.64 -6.33
CA LYS A 137 -27.35 -5.01 -6.96
C LYS A 137 -28.57 -4.46 -6.18
N PHE A 138 -28.53 -4.54 -4.84
CA PHE A 138 -29.65 -4.08 -3.99
C PHE A 138 -29.65 -2.56 -3.77
N THR A 139 -28.51 -1.89 -3.85
CA THR A 139 -28.42 -0.43 -3.65
C THR A 139 -28.72 0.38 -4.91
N GLY A 140 -29.02 -0.26 -6.04
CA GLY A 140 -29.39 0.43 -7.28
C GLY A 140 -28.25 1.20 -7.93
N VAL A 141 -26.99 0.98 -7.54
CA VAL A 141 -25.81 1.66 -8.11
C VAL A 141 -25.52 1.22 -9.56
N GLY A 142 -26.37 0.32 -10.10
CA GLY A 142 -26.50 0.08 -11.54
C GLY A 142 -25.37 -0.72 -12.21
N ARG A 143 -24.21 -0.91 -11.56
CA ARG A 143 -23.07 -1.65 -12.17
C ARG A 143 -22.60 -2.78 -11.28
N ILE A 144 -22.56 -3.98 -11.84
CA ILE A 144 -21.99 -5.18 -11.22
C ILE A 144 -20.53 -5.29 -11.67
N ILE A 145 -19.63 -5.57 -10.72
CA ILE A 145 -18.21 -5.76 -10.99
C ILE A 145 -17.99 -7.10 -11.72
N GLY A 146 -17.39 -7.07 -12.89
CA GLY A 146 -16.90 -8.26 -13.58
C GLY A 146 -15.75 -8.92 -12.80
N ILE A 147 -15.89 -10.20 -12.41
CA ILE A 147 -14.86 -10.92 -11.67
C ILE A 147 -14.12 -11.85 -12.63
N VAL A 148 -12.81 -11.69 -12.75
CA VAL A 148 -11.96 -12.53 -13.60
C VAL A 148 -10.96 -13.25 -12.71
N GLN A 149 -11.02 -14.58 -12.67
CA GLN A 149 -10.05 -15.43 -11.98
C GLN A 149 -8.95 -15.86 -12.96
N SER A 150 -7.78 -15.24 -12.89
CA SER A 150 -6.67 -15.57 -13.78
C SER A 150 -5.32 -15.26 -13.11
N LYS A 151 -4.50 -16.30 -12.99
CA LYS A 151 -3.13 -16.14 -12.48
C LYS A 151 -2.27 -15.29 -13.41
N TYR A 152 -2.36 -15.48 -14.72
CA TYR A 152 -1.50 -14.81 -15.70
C TYR A 152 -1.77 -13.31 -15.84
N LEU A 153 -2.98 -12.85 -15.56
CA LEU A 153 -3.33 -11.44 -15.64
C LEU A 153 -2.92 -10.64 -14.38
N ASN A 154 -2.41 -11.31 -13.35
CA ASN A 154 -1.94 -10.68 -12.10
C ASN A 154 -0.44 -10.33 -12.10
N ASN A 155 0.30 -10.59 -13.19
CA ASN A 155 1.73 -10.31 -13.28
C ASN A 155 2.09 -8.85 -12.92
N ILE A 156 1.20 -7.88 -13.24
CA ILE A 156 1.43 -6.45 -12.95
C ILE A 156 1.49 -6.23 -11.44
N VAL A 157 0.51 -6.73 -10.68
CA VAL A 157 0.50 -6.57 -9.21
C VAL A 157 1.59 -7.42 -8.55
N GLU A 158 1.90 -8.60 -9.09
CA GLU A 158 3.02 -9.42 -8.61
C GLU A 158 4.38 -8.72 -8.78
N GLN A 159 4.61 -8.05 -9.92
CA GLN A 159 5.81 -7.23 -10.13
C GLN A 159 5.85 -6.05 -9.18
N ASP A 160 4.72 -5.44 -8.91
CA ASP A 160 4.58 -4.32 -7.98
C ASP A 160 4.89 -4.74 -6.52
N HIS A 161 4.60 -6.00 -6.14
CA HIS A 161 5.02 -6.57 -4.86
C HIS A 161 6.54 -6.64 -4.67
N ARG A 162 7.32 -6.78 -5.75
CA ARG A 162 8.80 -6.82 -5.67
C ARG A 162 9.36 -5.54 -5.08
N PHE A 163 8.77 -4.40 -5.38
CA PHE A 163 9.19 -3.13 -4.79
C PHE A 163 9.02 -3.13 -3.27
N ILE A 164 7.82 -3.52 -2.78
CA ILE A 164 7.55 -3.59 -1.35
C ILE A 164 8.50 -4.56 -0.65
N LYS A 165 8.66 -5.76 -1.21
CA LYS A 165 9.56 -6.78 -0.66
C LYS A 165 11.01 -6.31 -0.60
N ARG A 166 11.48 -5.56 -1.60
CA ARG A 166 12.84 -5.02 -1.61
C ARG A 166 13.10 -4.07 -0.45
N ILE A 167 12.10 -3.26 -0.08
CA ILE A 167 12.19 -2.31 1.05
C ILE A 167 12.01 -3.03 2.39
N THR A 168 11.08 -3.99 2.49
CA THR A 168 10.75 -4.62 3.77
C THR A 168 11.70 -5.77 4.18
N ARG A 169 12.41 -6.39 3.24
CA ARG A 169 13.35 -7.49 3.55
C ARG A 169 14.45 -7.10 4.53
N PRO A 170 15.19 -5.97 4.36
CA PRO A 170 16.22 -5.54 5.30
C PRO A 170 15.67 -5.19 6.69
N MET A 171 14.38 -4.88 6.80
CA MET A 171 13.73 -4.56 8.08
C MET A 171 13.52 -5.79 8.97
N LEU A 172 13.80 -7.02 8.49
CA LEU A 172 13.70 -8.29 9.20
C LEU A 172 12.34 -8.57 9.87
N GLY A 173 11.29 -7.89 9.44
CA GLY A 173 9.93 -7.95 9.98
C GLY A 173 9.62 -6.85 10.98
N PHE A 174 8.39 -6.85 11.45
CA PHE A 174 7.87 -5.80 12.33
C PHE A 174 7.52 -6.34 13.71
N LYS A 175 7.78 -5.55 14.78
CA LYS A 175 7.48 -5.91 16.16
C LYS A 175 6.01 -5.67 16.55
N ALA A 176 5.28 -4.82 15.81
CA ALA A 176 3.88 -4.49 16.09
C ALA A 176 3.09 -4.28 14.81
N PHE A 177 1.81 -4.67 14.81
CA PHE A 177 0.92 -4.56 13.66
C PHE A 177 0.71 -3.09 13.23
N HIS A 178 0.48 -2.18 14.19
CA HIS A 178 0.28 -0.76 13.88
C HIS A 178 1.53 -0.12 13.26
N SER A 179 2.74 -0.47 13.74
CA SER A 179 4.00 0.01 13.15
C SER A 179 4.20 -0.56 11.73
N ALA A 180 3.86 -1.83 11.52
CA ALA A 180 3.89 -2.42 10.18
C ALA A 180 2.94 -1.70 9.23
N ALA A 181 1.69 -1.48 9.64
CA ALA A 181 0.69 -0.78 8.84
C ALA A 181 1.13 0.64 8.49
N ALA A 182 1.67 1.39 9.46
CA ALA A 182 2.19 2.74 9.25
C ALA A 182 3.37 2.76 8.27
N THR A 183 4.38 1.92 8.49
CA THR A 183 5.55 1.83 7.59
C THR A 183 5.15 1.43 6.18
N LEU A 184 4.25 0.46 6.02
CA LEU A 184 3.78 0.04 4.70
C LEU A 184 3.01 1.16 4.00
N ALA A 185 2.22 1.95 4.72
CA ALA A 185 1.50 3.09 4.16
C ALA A 185 2.46 4.15 3.58
N GLU A 186 3.57 4.42 4.26
CA GLU A 186 4.58 5.36 3.74
C GLU A 186 5.40 4.75 2.59
N ILE A 187 5.72 3.45 2.63
CA ILE A 187 6.38 2.76 1.51
C ILE A 187 5.50 2.83 0.25
N GLU A 188 4.20 2.59 0.38
CA GLU A 188 3.25 2.72 -0.73
C GLU A 188 3.17 4.17 -1.23
N THR A 189 3.18 5.15 -0.33
CA THR A 189 3.22 6.58 -0.70
C THR A 189 4.49 6.92 -1.49
N ALA A 190 5.65 6.49 -1.03
CA ALA A 190 6.91 6.67 -1.75
C ALA A 190 6.89 5.95 -3.12
N HIS A 191 6.19 4.82 -3.21
CA HIS A 191 5.99 4.09 -4.46
C HIS A 191 5.05 4.82 -5.42
N MET A 192 3.95 5.40 -4.94
CA MET A 192 3.04 6.25 -5.73
C MET A 192 3.76 7.49 -6.30
N ILE A 193 4.62 8.14 -5.50
CA ILE A 193 5.49 9.23 -5.97
C ILE A 193 6.38 8.75 -7.11
N ARG A 194 7.03 7.61 -6.95
CA ARG A 194 7.92 7.02 -7.98
C ARG A 194 7.19 6.72 -9.29
N LYS A 195 5.93 6.28 -9.22
CA LYS A 195 5.07 6.03 -10.38
C LYS A 195 4.56 7.32 -11.06
N GLY A 196 4.83 8.49 -10.49
CA GLY A 196 4.29 9.77 -10.97
C GLY A 196 2.78 9.91 -10.75
N GLN A 197 2.23 9.15 -9.82
CA GLN A 197 0.79 9.06 -9.56
C GLN A 197 0.23 10.33 -8.89
N LEU A 198 1.07 11.17 -8.30
CA LEU A 198 0.66 12.43 -7.66
C LEU A 198 0.67 13.65 -8.62
N GLY A 199 0.93 13.44 -9.89
CA GLY A 199 0.83 14.52 -10.91
C GLY A 199 1.93 15.58 -10.89
N GLN A 200 2.91 15.47 -10.02
CA GLN A 200 3.98 16.46 -9.81
C GLN A 200 5.22 16.11 -10.65
N GLN A 201 5.09 16.13 -11.97
CA GLN A 201 6.21 15.87 -12.89
C GLN A 201 7.30 16.95 -12.75
N GLY A 202 8.57 16.53 -12.77
CA GLY A 202 9.73 17.42 -12.64
C GLY A 202 10.09 17.81 -11.21
N ILE A 203 9.23 17.55 -10.22
CA ILE A 203 9.54 17.82 -8.81
C ILE A 203 10.27 16.61 -8.22
N PRO A 204 11.44 16.80 -7.55
CA PRO A 204 12.16 15.71 -6.90
C PRO A 204 11.27 14.95 -5.90
N ALA A 205 11.42 13.62 -5.84
CA ALA A 205 10.55 12.74 -5.03
C ALA A 205 10.49 13.15 -3.54
N PHE A 206 11.61 13.58 -2.98
CA PHE A 206 11.64 14.08 -1.59
C PHE A 206 10.77 15.34 -1.40
N LYS A 207 10.82 16.29 -2.34
CA LYS A 207 9.98 17.50 -2.27
C LYS A 207 8.49 17.17 -2.38
N GLN A 208 8.13 16.20 -3.24
CA GLN A 208 6.75 15.70 -3.31
C GLN A 208 6.32 15.08 -1.98
N PHE A 209 7.19 14.28 -1.35
CA PHE A 209 6.92 13.66 -0.05
C PHE A 209 6.73 14.70 1.06
N VAL A 210 7.58 15.72 1.12
CA VAL A 210 7.45 16.83 2.08
C VAL A 210 6.13 17.57 1.91
N ALA A 211 5.69 17.82 0.68
CA ALA A 211 4.41 18.48 0.38
C ALA A 211 3.16 17.66 0.79
N LEU A 212 3.33 16.38 1.15
CA LEU A 212 2.28 15.54 1.72
C LEU A 212 2.23 15.63 3.25
N ALA A 213 3.28 16.13 3.89
CA ALA A 213 3.35 16.23 5.34
C ALA A 213 2.69 17.51 5.92
N GLY A 214 2.24 18.41 5.02
CA GLY A 214 1.53 19.67 5.37
C GLY A 214 2.28 20.87 4.94
#